data_ebb0fcf2cfd083714d175e71c3ddc96e
#
_entry.id   ebb0fcf2cfd083714d175e71c3ddc96e
#
_cell.length_a   1.000
_cell.length_b   1.000
_cell.length_c   1.000
_cell.angle_alpha   90.00
_cell.angle_beta   90.00
_cell.angle_gamma   90.00
#
_symmetry.space_group_name_H-M   'P 1'
#
loop_
_entity.id
_entity.type
_entity.pdbx_description
1 polymer ?
#
loop_
_entity_poly.entity_id
_entity_poly.type
_entity_poly.pdbx_seq_one_letter_code
_entity_poly.pdbx_strand_id
1 'polypeptide(L)'
;MKFRLLSSLAVLALAASSLFAVDPTGKWLAKMETPNGSRDVVMNLKAEGEKLTGTVSGRNGDTAITDGKIAGDAVSWVVIRNFNGNEVRQEYSGKVTGSEMKLQVSFGEQKIDITAKKAE
;
A
#
# COMPACT_ATOMS: atom_id res chain seq x y z
N MET A 1 -28.66 -34.31 -3.24
CA MET A 1 -27.33 -34.81 -3.49
C MET A 1 -26.54 -33.87 -4.35
N LYS A 2 -27.11 -33.56 -5.51
CA LYS A 2 -26.41 -32.71 -6.47
C LYS A 2 -26.09 -31.34 -5.92
N PHE A 3 -26.98 -30.82 -5.10
CA PHE A 3 -26.79 -29.48 -4.54
C PHE A 3 -25.57 -29.39 -3.66
N ARG A 4 -25.25 -30.47 -2.97
CA ARG A 4 -24.07 -30.45 -2.10
C ARG A 4 -22.80 -30.33 -2.87
N LEU A 5 -22.76 -30.97 -4.05
CA LEU A 5 -21.58 -30.87 -4.89
C LEU A 5 -21.36 -29.44 -5.36
N LEU A 6 -22.46 -28.77 -5.71
CA LEU A 6 -22.38 -27.37 -6.13
C LEU A 6 -21.86 -26.50 -5.01
N SER A 7 -22.31 -26.78 -3.79
CA SER A 7 -21.84 -26.02 -2.65
C SER A 7 -20.35 -26.19 -2.44
N SER A 8 -19.87 -27.40 -2.65
CA SER A 8 -18.45 -27.67 -2.50
C SER A 8 -17.64 -26.86 -3.51
N LEU A 9 -18.14 -26.76 -4.72
CA LEU A 9 -17.44 -25.99 -5.75
C LEU A 9 -17.38 -24.52 -5.37
N ALA A 10 -18.45 -24.01 -4.76
CA ALA A 10 -18.46 -22.62 -4.33
C ALA A 10 -17.40 -22.37 -3.27
N VAL A 11 -17.21 -23.32 -2.37
CA VAL A 11 -16.18 -23.18 -1.35
C VAL A 11 -14.79 -23.14 -1.98
N LEU A 12 -14.57 -23.97 -2.98
CA LEU A 12 -13.28 -23.97 -3.66
C LEU A 12 -13.02 -22.63 -4.34
N ALA A 13 -14.06 -22.03 -4.90
CA ALA A 13 -13.92 -20.73 -5.53
C ALA A 13 -13.44 -19.69 -4.53
N LEU A 14 -13.97 -19.73 -3.32
CA LEU A 14 -13.54 -18.79 -2.28
C LEU A 14 -12.09 -19.02 -1.91
N ALA A 15 -11.67 -20.25 -1.82
CA ALA A 15 -10.28 -20.56 -1.51
C ALA A 15 -9.36 -20.03 -2.61
N ALA A 16 -9.77 -20.18 -3.86
CA ALA A 16 -8.99 -19.67 -4.97
C ALA A 16 -8.85 -18.15 -4.89
N SER A 17 -9.91 -17.46 -4.48
CA SER A 17 -9.85 -16.02 -4.34
C SER A 17 -8.81 -15.59 -3.32
N SER A 18 -8.70 -16.34 -2.22
CA SER A 18 -7.74 -15.96 -1.20
C SER A 18 -6.31 -16.18 -1.65
N LEU A 19 -6.08 -17.04 -2.66
CA LEU A 19 -4.74 -17.24 -3.18
C LEU A 19 -4.22 -16.04 -3.94
N PHE A 20 -5.12 -15.17 -4.41
CA PHE A 20 -4.72 -13.98 -5.13
C PHE A 20 -4.54 -12.78 -4.22
N ALA A 21 -4.83 -12.93 -2.94
CA ALA A 21 -4.56 -11.87 -2.01
C ALA A 21 -3.06 -11.72 -1.86
N VAL A 22 -2.56 -10.49 -1.90
CA VAL A 22 -1.15 -10.23 -1.76
C VAL A 22 -0.85 -9.79 -0.34
N ASP A 23 0.40 -10.04 0.06
CA ASP A 23 0.85 -9.65 1.38
C ASP A 23 1.89 -8.56 1.20
N PRO A 24 1.53 -7.30 1.45
CA PRO A 24 2.47 -6.21 1.27
C PRO A 24 3.45 -6.04 2.44
N THR A 25 3.46 -6.98 3.36
CA THR A 25 4.39 -6.90 4.48
C THR A 25 5.82 -6.91 3.97
N GLY A 26 6.63 -6.01 4.49
CA GLY A 26 8.02 -5.96 4.14
C GLY A 26 8.50 -4.54 3.91
N LYS A 27 9.72 -4.45 3.42
CA LYS A 27 10.34 -3.17 3.12
C LYS A 27 10.23 -2.89 1.63
N TRP A 28 9.77 -1.69 1.31
CA TRP A 28 9.58 -1.29 -0.08
C TRP A 28 10.38 -0.04 -0.36
N LEU A 29 10.98 0.02 -1.53
CA LEU A 29 11.77 1.18 -1.94
C LEU A 29 11.14 1.80 -3.17
N ALA A 30 11.00 3.12 -3.13
CA ALA A 30 10.42 3.86 -4.24
C ALA A 30 11.22 5.12 -4.48
N LYS A 31 11.10 5.67 -5.70
CA LYS A 31 11.66 6.96 -6.01
C LYS A 31 10.52 7.91 -6.30
N MET A 32 10.57 9.07 -5.69
CA MET A 32 9.57 10.08 -5.89
C MET A 32 10.25 11.25 -6.61
N GLU A 33 9.70 11.61 -7.76
CA GLU A 33 10.22 12.75 -8.51
C GLU A 33 9.61 14.02 -7.96
N THR A 34 10.45 14.95 -7.58
CA THR A 34 9.99 16.23 -7.06
C THR A 34 10.65 17.34 -7.86
N PRO A 35 10.13 18.58 -7.77
CA PRO A 35 10.77 19.70 -8.46
C PRO A 35 12.23 19.91 -8.04
N ASN A 36 12.60 19.42 -6.88
CA ASN A 36 13.97 19.55 -6.40
C ASN A 36 14.80 18.31 -6.67
N GLY A 37 14.34 17.41 -7.54
CA GLY A 37 15.05 16.20 -7.88
C GLY A 37 14.36 14.95 -7.37
N SER A 38 15.01 13.81 -7.56
CA SER A 38 14.47 12.53 -7.10
C SER A 38 14.75 12.34 -5.62
N ARG A 39 13.87 11.60 -4.98
CA ARG A 39 14.00 11.32 -3.58
C ARG A 39 13.64 9.87 -3.33
N ASP A 40 14.46 9.19 -2.55
CA ASP A 40 14.19 7.81 -2.19
C ASP A 40 13.21 7.76 -1.04
N VAL A 41 12.22 6.89 -1.14
CA VAL A 41 11.21 6.70 -0.12
C VAL A 41 11.28 5.25 0.32
N VAL A 42 11.37 5.02 1.62
CA VAL A 42 11.38 3.69 2.18
C VAL A 42 10.09 3.49 2.95
N MET A 43 9.39 2.41 2.63
CA MET A 43 8.14 2.10 3.29
C MET A 43 8.27 0.74 3.96
N ASN A 44 8.07 0.70 5.27
CA ASN A 44 8.07 -0.54 6.01
C ASN A 44 6.63 -0.84 6.35
N LEU A 45 6.08 -1.89 5.75
CA LEU A 45 4.66 -2.18 5.86
C LEU A 45 4.42 -3.51 6.54
N LYS A 46 3.30 -3.61 7.23
CA LYS A 46 2.89 -4.84 7.87
C LYS A 46 1.39 -5.02 7.68
N ALA A 47 1.02 -6.16 7.14
CA ALA A 47 -0.39 -6.49 6.92
C ALA A 47 -0.93 -7.24 8.14
N GLU A 48 -2.10 -6.81 8.61
CA GLU A 48 -2.79 -7.46 9.72
C GLU A 48 -4.25 -7.61 9.32
N GLY A 49 -4.57 -8.72 8.66
CA GLY A 49 -5.90 -8.88 8.11
C GLY A 49 -6.12 -7.90 6.97
N GLU A 50 -7.14 -7.07 7.10
CA GLU A 50 -7.43 -6.06 6.11
C GLU A 50 -6.82 -4.71 6.46
N LYS A 51 -6.05 -4.66 7.55
CA LYS A 51 -5.41 -3.43 7.96
C LYS A 51 -3.95 -3.43 7.57
N LEU A 52 -3.46 -2.25 7.31
CA LEU A 52 -2.06 -2.07 6.95
C LEU A 52 -1.45 -1.06 7.90
N THR A 53 -0.32 -1.41 8.49
CA THR A 53 0.41 -0.52 9.38
C THR A 53 1.83 -0.40 8.89
N GLY A 54 2.56 0.55 9.43
CA GLY A 54 3.95 0.73 9.07
C GLY A 54 4.38 2.16 9.07
N THR A 55 5.47 2.43 8.38
CA THR A 55 6.06 3.76 8.33
C THR A 55 6.49 4.09 6.91
N VAL A 56 6.56 5.39 6.65
CA VAL A 56 7.07 5.92 5.39
C VAL A 56 8.16 6.92 5.74
N SER A 57 9.32 6.78 5.11
CA SER A 57 10.44 7.67 5.40
C SER A 57 10.19 9.06 4.84
N GLY A 58 10.81 10.06 5.46
CA GLY A 58 10.73 11.44 5.03
C GLY A 58 12.00 12.16 5.43
N ARG A 59 12.03 13.46 5.15
CA ARG A 59 13.21 14.26 5.47
C ARG A 59 13.50 14.30 6.95
N ASN A 60 12.46 14.30 7.75
CA ASN A 60 12.60 14.43 9.19
C ASN A 60 12.44 13.11 9.91
N GLY A 61 12.61 12.01 9.19
CA GLY A 61 12.48 10.69 9.79
C GLY A 61 11.27 9.95 9.29
N ASP A 62 10.96 8.85 9.94
CA ASP A 62 9.85 8.00 9.53
C ASP A 62 8.55 8.50 10.14
N THR A 63 7.49 8.40 9.36
CA THR A 63 6.15 8.77 9.81
C THR A 63 5.26 7.55 9.73
N ALA A 64 4.52 7.28 10.78
CA ALA A 64 3.59 6.15 10.78
C ALA A 64 2.46 6.42 9.81
N ILE A 65 2.01 5.38 9.11
CA ILE A 65 0.85 5.51 8.24
C ILE A 65 -0.41 5.41 9.07
N THR A 66 -1.49 6.02 8.57
CA THR A 66 -2.79 5.95 9.22
C THR A 66 -3.80 5.46 8.18
N ASP A 67 -4.91 4.93 8.68
CA ASP A 67 -6.00 4.44 7.81
C ASP A 67 -5.51 3.48 6.74
N GLY A 68 -4.55 2.63 7.08
CA GLY A 68 -4.05 1.66 6.13
C GLY A 68 -5.04 0.54 5.89
N LYS A 69 -5.28 0.22 4.63
CA LYS A 69 -6.26 -0.79 4.25
C LYS A 69 -5.74 -1.66 3.11
N ILE A 70 -6.17 -2.90 3.12
CA ILE A 70 -5.86 -3.85 2.08
C ILE A 70 -7.17 -4.46 1.60
N ALA A 71 -7.37 -4.45 0.29
CA ALA A 71 -8.55 -5.07 -0.31
C ALA A 71 -8.08 -5.84 -1.53
N GLY A 72 -7.88 -7.15 -1.36
CA GLY A 72 -7.31 -7.96 -2.43
C GLY A 72 -5.89 -7.52 -2.72
N ASP A 73 -5.64 -7.04 -3.91
CA ASP A 73 -4.33 -6.53 -4.28
C ASP A 73 -4.24 -5.00 -4.15
N ALA A 74 -5.32 -4.35 -3.75
CA ALA A 74 -5.34 -2.90 -3.59
C ALA A 74 -4.93 -2.50 -2.18
N VAL A 75 -4.13 -1.46 -2.09
CA VAL A 75 -3.66 -0.93 -0.81
C VAL A 75 -3.90 0.57 -0.79
N SER A 76 -4.10 1.10 0.40
CA SER A 76 -4.23 2.54 0.57
C SER A 76 -3.86 2.91 1.99
N TRP A 77 -3.34 4.12 2.16
CA TRP A 77 -3.04 4.65 3.49
C TRP A 77 -2.85 6.15 3.39
N VAL A 78 -2.72 6.77 4.55
CA VAL A 78 -2.55 8.21 4.67
C VAL A 78 -1.31 8.47 5.49
N VAL A 79 -0.56 9.48 5.11
CA VAL A 79 0.59 9.95 5.88
C VAL A 79 0.33 11.44 6.18
N ILE A 80 0.41 11.79 7.44
CA ILE A 80 0.20 13.18 7.86
C ILE A 80 1.54 13.72 8.32
N ARG A 81 1.99 14.79 7.67
CA ARG A 81 3.29 15.39 7.98
C ARG A 81 3.09 16.85 8.37
N ASN A 82 3.99 17.32 9.21
CA ASN A 82 4.00 18.71 9.62
C ASN A 82 5.19 19.42 9.01
N PHE A 83 4.92 20.49 8.29
CA PHE A 83 5.97 21.33 7.73
C PHE A 83 5.77 22.75 8.25
N ASN A 84 6.69 23.20 9.11
CA ASN A 84 6.63 24.54 9.66
C ASN A 84 5.30 24.84 10.35
N GLY A 85 4.77 23.85 11.06
CA GLY A 85 3.51 24.03 11.75
C GLY A 85 2.28 23.78 10.91
N ASN A 86 2.46 23.52 9.63
CA ASN A 86 1.34 23.22 8.74
C ASN A 86 1.23 21.71 8.54
N GLU A 87 0.04 21.21 8.67
CA GLU A 87 -0.21 19.80 8.51
C GLU A 87 -0.52 19.50 7.05
N VAL A 88 0.21 18.54 6.48
CA VAL A 88 0.02 18.14 5.09
C VAL A 88 -0.41 16.68 5.08
N ARG A 89 -1.51 16.42 4.41
CA ARG A 89 -2.05 15.08 4.30
C ARG A 89 -1.71 14.51 2.95
N GLN A 90 -1.05 13.37 2.95
CA GLN A 90 -0.68 12.65 1.74
C GLN A 90 -1.46 11.35 1.69
N GLU A 91 -2.15 11.10 0.59
CA GLU A 91 -2.94 9.89 0.43
C GLU A 91 -2.28 8.99 -0.60
N TYR A 92 -2.02 7.76 -0.21
CA TYR A 92 -1.40 6.76 -1.07
C TYR A 92 -2.42 5.71 -1.42
N SER A 93 -2.48 5.33 -2.69
CA SER A 93 -3.35 4.24 -3.11
C SER A 93 -2.73 3.56 -4.32
N GLY A 94 -2.94 2.27 -4.44
CA GLY A 94 -2.38 1.55 -5.55
C GLY A 94 -2.61 0.06 -5.46
N LYS A 95 -1.81 -0.67 -6.21
CA LYS A 95 -1.93 -2.12 -6.29
C LYS A 95 -0.58 -2.79 -6.16
N VAL A 96 -0.58 -3.95 -5.53
CA VAL A 96 0.62 -4.76 -5.37
C VAL A 96 0.58 -5.89 -6.39
N THR A 97 1.67 -6.05 -7.11
CA THR A 97 1.81 -7.10 -8.10
C THR A 97 3.14 -7.79 -7.88
N GLY A 98 3.12 -8.92 -7.17
CA GLY A 98 4.36 -9.61 -6.85
C GLY A 98 5.26 -8.77 -5.97
N SER A 99 6.43 -8.43 -6.48
CA SER A 99 7.39 -7.64 -5.72
C SER A 99 7.36 -6.15 -6.12
N GLU A 100 6.30 -5.72 -6.78
CA GLU A 100 6.18 -4.36 -7.23
C GLU A 100 4.86 -3.77 -6.76
N MET A 101 4.87 -2.50 -6.45
CA MET A 101 3.67 -1.81 -5.98
C MET A 101 3.59 -0.49 -6.72
N LYS A 102 2.51 -0.30 -7.47
CA LYS A 102 2.30 0.94 -8.19
C LYS A 102 1.35 1.80 -7.40
N LEU A 103 1.80 2.98 -7.03
CA LEU A 103 1.08 3.85 -6.13
C LEU A 103 0.84 5.21 -6.75
N GLN A 104 -0.26 5.82 -6.38
CA GLN A 104 -0.53 7.20 -6.67
C GLN A 104 -0.55 7.94 -5.35
N VAL A 105 0.23 9.01 -5.27
CA VAL A 105 0.32 9.83 -4.06
C VAL A 105 -0.36 11.15 -4.33
N SER A 106 -1.33 11.50 -3.50
CA SER A 106 -2.07 12.75 -3.63
C SER A 106 -1.62 13.76 -2.60
N PHE A 107 -1.31 14.97 -3.05
CA PHE A 107 -0.98 16.11 -2.19
C PHE A 107 -1.96 17.21 -2.56
N GLY A 108 -3.04 17.35 -1.79
CA GLY A 108 -4.05 18.31 -2.18
C GLY A 108 -4.59 18.00 -3.56
N GLU A 109 -4.36 18.89 -4.50
CA GLU A 109 -4.85 18.68 -5.88
C GLU A 109 -3.83 18.04 -6.80
N GLN A 110 -2.62 17.83 -6.31
CA GLN A 110 -1.58 17.23 -7.12
C GLN A 110 -1.52 15.74 -6.89
N LYS A 111 -1.19 15.01 -7.94
CA LYS A 111 -1.06 13.55 -7.87
C LYS A 111 0.23 13.14 -8.55
N ILE A 112 0.93 12.21 -7.93
CA ILE A 112 2.19 11.70 -8.45
C ILE A 112 2.13 10.19 -8.47
N ASP A 113 2.58 9.58 -9.56
CA ASP A 113 2.67 8.13 -9.65
C ASP A 113 4.07 7.70 -9.24
N ILE A 114 4.15 6.71 -8.38
CA ILE A 114 5.44 6.14 -8.00
C ILE A 114 5.33 4.63 -8.07
N THR A 115 6.47 3.99 -8.26
CA THR A 115 6.56 2.54 -8.26
C THR A 115 7.51 2.13 -7.17
N ALA A 116 7.03 1.27 -6.27
CA ALA A 116 7.85 0.75 -5.19
C ALA A 116 8.21 -0.68 -5.51
N LYS A 117 9.42 -1.07 -5.14
CA LYS A 117 9.89 -2.44 -5.32
C LYS A 117 10.23 -3.01 -3.98
N LYS A 118 9.90 -4.26 -3.79
CA LYS A 118 10.17 -4.93 -2.54
C LYS A 118 11.68 -5.13 -2.40
N ALA A 119 12.20 -4.70 -1.27
CA ALA A 119 13.63 -4.80 -0.99
C ALA A 119 13.83 -6.05 -0.18
N GLU A 120 14.20 -7.10 -0.72
CA GLU A 120 14.54 -8.22 0.00
C GLU A 120 13.71 -9.32 0.06
#